data_b73874ceaa7b34f7f9fd4d6e1a2b1f7f
#
_entry.id   b73874ceaa7b34f7f9fd4d6e1a2b1f7f
#
_cell.length_a   1.000
_cell.length_b   1.000
_cell.length_c   1.000
_cell.angle_alpha   90.00
_cell.angle_beta   90.00
_cell.angle_gamma   90.00
#
_symmetry.space_group_name_H-M   'P 1'
#
loop_
_entity.id
_entity.type
_entity.pdbx_description
1 polymer ?
#
loop_
_entity_poly.entity_id
_entity_poly.type
_entity_poly.pdbx_seq_one_letter_code
_entity_poly.pdbx_strand_id
1 'polypeptide(L)'
;MPRQPAGRTGHFAVLPAAAAALLALAGCAPAATPAPGTASTATAADTLPGSHVHGIAVSGETSQVLLATHEGLFDATTSPATKIGGTNDLMGFTPGPADGVFYASGHPGPGSDLPNPLGLLRSSDGGKTWEQLSRQGESDFHALTATQAGIVAFDGVLRTSPDGKAWSTVAADFAPAALAGHPDSTTVLATTQDGIQRSTDAGSTWKPLDNGPVIQFAAFAHPAEAVGVEPDGTVHYSADAGETWTEKGRINADVMAVAAIKGDDGRPWIWAATPDGVIVSTDGGVTFRPADAE
;
A
#
# COMPACT_ATOMS: atom_id res chain seq x y z
N MET A 1 30.73 35.57 -41.08
CA MET A 1 30.40 36.83 -41.81
C MET A 1 28.91 36.81 -42.08
N PRO A 2 28.32 37.96 -42.13
CA PRO A 2 27.49 38.50 -41.04
C PRO A 2 26.06 38.85 -41.54
N ARG A 3 25.12 39.08 -40.65
CA ARG A 3 24.39 40.36 -40.57
C ARG A 3 23.18 40.24 -39.63
N GLN A 4 23.26 40.99 -38.52
CA GLN A 4 22.07 41.66 -37.97
C GLN A 4 21.76 42.89 -38.85
N PRO A 5 20.55 43.46 -38.73
CA PRO A 5 20.42 44.62 -37.86
C PRO A 5 19.03 44.79 -37.15
N ALA A 6 19.10 45.47 -36.02
CA ALA A 6 18.44 46.71 -35.59
C ALA A 6 16.91 46.67 -35.47
N GLY A 7 16.22 46.91 -34.35
CA GLY A 7 16.33 48.05 -33.42
C GLY A 7 15.21 49.05 -33.69
N ARG A 8 14.20 49.14 -32.76
CA ARG A 8 13.38 50.37 -32.63
C ARG A 8 12.84 50.55 -31.22
N THR A 9 13.31 51.62 -30.64
CA THR A 9 12.85 52.31 -29.44
C THR A 9 11.55 53.10 -29.66
N GLY A 10 10.78 53.32 -28.60
CA GLY A 10 9.61 54.23 -28.60
C GLY A 10 8.96 54.23 -27.22
N HIS A 11 9.33 55.02 -26.41
CA HIS A 11 8.93 56.30 -25.78
C HIS A 11 7.75 56.26 -24.80
N PHE A 12 8.08 56.72 -23.62
CA PHE A 12 7.28 57.16 -22.46
C PHE A 12 6.02 57.99 -22.75
N ALA A 13 5.00 57.78 -21.90
CA ALA A 13 4.05 58.83 -21.53
C ALA A 13 3.61 58.64 -20.06
N VAL A 14 4.03 59.58 -19.24
CA VAL A 14 3.57 59.84 -17.86
C VAL A 14 2.53 60.96 -17.92
N LEU A 15 1.42 60.86 -17.21
CA LEU A 15 0.58 61.98 -16.75
C LEU A 15 -0.36 61.57 -15.61
N PRO A 16 -0.95 62.52 -14.84
CA PRO A 16 -0.76 62.56 -13.39
C PRO A 16 -2.08 62.36 -12.58
N ALA A 17 -1.87 62.35 -11.28
CA ALA A 17 -2.85 62.23 -10.20
C ALA A 17 -3.96 63.30 -10.20
N ALA A 18 -5.15 62.89 -9.81
CA ALA A 18 -6.17 63.78 -9.24
C ALA A 18 -6.75 63.13 -7.97
N ALA A 19 -6.49 63.80 -6.85
CA ALA A 19 -7.07 63.47 -5.56
C ALA A 19 -8.48 64.07 -5.48
N ALA A 20 -9.46 63.27 -5.07
CA ALA A 20 -10.76 63.75 -4.62
C ALA A 20 -11.04 63.15 -3.24
N ALA A 21 -11.04 64.02 -2.22
CA ALA A 21 -11.48 63.73 -0.87
C ALA A 21 -13.00 63.77 -0.80
N LEU A 22 -13.61 62.68 -0.32
CA LEU A 22 -15.03 62.67 0.07
C LEU A 22 -15.12 62.23 1.54
N LEU A 23 -15.57 63.15 2.38
CA LEU A 23 -16.00 62.93 3.76
C LEU A 23 -17.23 62.02 3.73
N ALA A 24 -17.22 60.93 4.43
CA ALA A 24 -18.42 60.14 4.73
C ALA A 24 -18.67 60.13 6.24
N LEU A 25 -19.88 60.48 6.58
CA LEU A 25 -20.44 60.61 7.94
C LEU A 25 -20.46 59.22 8.61
N ALA A 26 -20.01 59.19 9.85
CA ALA A 26 -20.14 58.02 10.72
C ALA A 26 -21.61 57.85 11.17
N GLY A 27 -22.25 56.79 10.72
CA GLY A 27 -23.51 56.28 11.24
C GLY A 27 -23.23 55.10 12.20
N CYS A 28 -23.52 55.32 13.51
CA CYS A 28 -23.51 54.26 14.50
C CYS A 28 -24.71 53.29 14.25
N ALA A 29 -24.42 52.06 13.80
CA ALA A 29 -25.38 50.97 13.84
C ALA A 29 -25.09 50.10 15.09
N PRO A 30 -26.09 49.60 15.82
CA PRO A 30 -25.85 48.73 16.98
C PRO A 30 -25.28 47.39 16.55
N ALA A 31 -24.25 46.95 17.28
CA ALA A 31 -23.63 45.66 17.09
C ALA A 31 -24.66 44.52 17.30
N ALA A 32 -24.91 43.75 16.25
CA ALA A 32 -25.62 42.50 16.36
C ALA A 32 -24.72 41.49 17.11
N THR A 33 -25.19 40.95 18.21
CA THR A 33 -24.59 39.82 18.94
C THR A 33 -24.50 38.62 17.98
N PRO A 34 -23.33 38.02 17.80
CA PRO A 34 -23.27 36.77 17.03
C PRO A 34 -24.00 35.67 17.82
N ALA A 35 -24.95 35.01 17.16
CA ALA A 35 -25.55 33.81 17.65
C ALA A 35 -24.43 32.77 17.90
N PRO A 36 -24.54 31.92 18.95
CA PRO A 36 -23.60 30.83 19.13
C PRO A 36 -23.67 29.92 17.90
N GLY A 37 -22.63 30.01 17.05
CA GLY A 37 -22.40 29.06 15.97
C GLY A 37 -22.33 27.66 16.59
N THR A 38 -23.24 26.81 16.20
CA THR A 38 -23.05 25.35 16.37
C THR A 38 -21.68 25.03 15.76
N ALA A 39 -20.70 24.79 16.62
CA ALA A 39 -19.47 24.15 16.21
C ALA A 39 -19.90 22.82 15.61
N SER A 40 -19.88 22.73 14.28
CA SER A 40 -19.85 21.46 13.59
C SER A 40 -18.55 20.81 14.07
N THR A 41 -18.65 19.87 15.00
CA THR A 41 -17.58 18.91 15.22
C THR A 41 -17.49 18.15 13.90
N ALA A 42 -16.60 18.62 13.00
CA ALA A 42 -16.05 17.73 12.00
C ALA A 42 -15.43 16.59 12.82
N THR A 43 -16.06 15.43 12.80
CA THR A 43 -15.43 14.17 13.15
C THR A 43 -14.12 14.19 12.38
N ALA A 44 -12.99 14.20 13.08
CA ALA A 44 -11.72 13.94 12.45
C ALA A 44 -11.92 12.64 11.67
N ALA A 45 -11.79 12.70 10.35
CA ALA A 45 -11.72 11.50 9.56
C ALA A 45 -10.56 10.70 10.18
N ASP A 46 -10.84 9.47 10.58
CA ASP A 46 -9.82 8.56 11.10
C ASP A 46 -8.85 8.27 9.96
N THR A 47 -7.86 9.14 9.82
CA THR A 47 -6.77 8.94 8.87
C THR A 47 -5.92 7.79 9.36
N LEU A 48 -5.54 6.91 8.45
CA LEU A 48 -4.60 5.84 8.75
C LEU A 48 -3.32 6.39 9.39
N PRO A 49 -2.68 5.65 10.30
CA PRO A 49 -1.41 6.05 10.88
C PRO A 49 -0.35 6.11 9.79
N GLY A 50 0.29 7.26 9.65
CA GLY A 50 1.29 7.50 8.61
C GLY A 50 0.67 7.91 7.26
N SER A 51 1.50 8.53 6.41
CA SER A 51 1.06 9.03 5.11
C SER A 51 0.97 7.96 4.02
N HIS A 52 1.48 6.74 4.29
CA HIS A 52 1.58 5.68 3.29
C HIS A 52 1.56 4.29 3.93
N VAL A 53 0.76 3.39 3.36
CA VAL A 53 0.69 1.97 3.73
C VAL A 53 1.37 1.16 2.65
N HIS A 54 2.40 0.40 3.03
CA HIS A 54 3.15 -0.47 2.11
C HIS A 54 2.66 -1.91 2.09
N GLY A 55 1.96 -2.32 3.14
CA GLY A 55 1.42 -3.67 3.22
C GLY A 55 0.30 -3.77 4.25
N ILE A 56 -0.59 -4.71 4.01
CA ILE A 56 -1.70 -5.07 4.89
C ILE A 56 -1.71 -6.58 5.07
N ALA A 57 -1.94 -7.04 6.28
CA ALA A 57 -2.19 -8.46 6.58
C ALA A 57 -3.40 -8.60 7.48
N VAL A 58 -4.11 -9.71 7.34
CA VAL A 58 -5.26 -10.05 8.17
C VAL A 58 -5.08 -11.46 8.71
N SER A 59 -5.25 -11.61 10.03
CA SER A 59 -5.27 -12.93 10.67
C SER A 59 -6.59 -13.63 10.38
N GLY A 60 -6.52 -14.84 9.84
CA GLY A 60 -7.71 -15.69 9.64
C GLY A 60 -8.33 -16.20 10.94
N GLU A 61 -7.56 -16.22 12.05
CA GLU A 61 -8.04 -16.70 13.34
C GLU A 61 -8.71 -15.61 14.18
N THR A 62 -8.13 -14.39 14.16
CA THR A 62 -8.54 -13.30 15.06
C THR A 62 -9.20 -12.13 14.32
N SER A 63 -9.19 -12.13 12.99
CA SER A 63 -9.58 -10.99 12.14
C SER A 63 -8.78 -9.70 12.43
N GLN A 64 -7.61 -9.82 13.08
CA GLN A 64 -6.71 -8.70 13.32
C GLN A 64 -6.20 -8.15 11.99
N VAL A 65 -6.29 -6.84 11.81
CA VAL A 65 -5.83 -6.11 10.61
C VAL A 65 -4.54 -5.38 10.96
N LEU A 66 -3.46 -5.72 10.29
CA LEU A 66 -2.14 -5.12 10.47
C LEU A 66 -1.74 -4.29 9.25
N LEU A 67 -1.20 -3.09 9.49
CA LEU A 67 -0.71 -2.17 8.47
C LEU A 67 0.77 -1.91 8.64
N ALA A 68 1.57 -2.19 7.62
CA ALA A 68 2.98 -1.82 7.54
C ALA A 68 3.12 -0.44 6.88
N THR A 69 3.83 0.47 7.56
CA THR A 69 3.95 1.88 7.17
C THR A 69 5.38 2.38 7.34
N HIS A 70 5.67 3.61 6.89
CA HIS A 70 6.93 4.31 7.19
C HIS A 70 7.21 4.50 8.68
N GLU A 71 6.19 4.42 9.53
CA GLU A 71 6.29 4.66 10.97
C GLU A 71 6.28 3.38 11.79
N GLY A 72 6.23 2.22 11.16
CA GLY A 72 6.21 0.90 11.76
C GLY A 72 4.95 0.12 11.46
N LEU A 73 4.69 -0.90 12.28
CA LEU A 73 3.50 -1.74 12.20
C LEU A 73 2.39 -1.19 13.11
N PHE A 74 1.16 -1.22 12.60
CA PHE A 74 -0.02 -0.79 13.35
C PHE A 74 -1.12 -1.85 13.30
N ASP A 75 -1.83 -2.01 14.40
CA ASP A 75 -3.09 -2.73 14.48
C ASP A 75 -4.22 -1.74 14.15
N ALA A 76 -4.88 -1.98 13.04
CA ALA A 76 -6.01 -1.21 12.55
C ALA A 76 -7.34 -1.99 12.61
N THR A 77 -7.40 -3.01 13.48
CA THR A 77 -8.65 -3.77 13.74
C THR A 77 -9.73 -2.87 14.31
N THR A 78 -9.33 -1.84 15.03
CA THR A 78 -10.21 -0.79 15.58
C THR A 78 -9.66 0.59 15.25
N SER A 79 -10.51 1.60 15.28
CA SER A 79 -10.15 3.00 15.13
C SER A 79 -10.13 3.70 16.51
N PRO A 80 -9.09 4.52 16.83
CA PRO A 80 -7.87 4.73 16.05
C PRO A 80 -6.94 3.51 16.09
N ALA A 81 -6.16 3.33 15.02
CA ALA A 81 -5.18 2.26 14.95
C ALA A 81 -4.08 2.40 16.02
N THR A 82 -3.60 1.28 16.54
CA THR A 82 -2.59 1.24 17.61
C THR A 82 -1.25 0.71 17.11
N LYS A 83 -0.16 1.36 17.51
CA LYS A 83 1.19 0.96 17.09
C LYS A 83 1.64 -0.33 17.77
N ILE A 84 2.30 -1.20 16.99
CA ILE A 84 2.91 -2.44 17.45
C ILE A 84 4.43 -2.34 17.31
N GLY A 85 5.16 -2.58 18.43
CA GLY A 85 6.63 -2.67 18.42
C GLY A 85 7.34 -1.36 18.09
N GLY A 86 8.46 -1.47 17.39
CA GLY A 86 9.36 -0.36 17.06
C GLY A 86 8.92 0.53 15.90
N THR A 87 9.77 1.52 15.55
CA THR A 87 9.53 2.49 14.49
C THR A 87 10.50 2.23 13.31
N ASN A 88 10.42 1.06 12.71
CA ASN A 88 11.11 0.82 11.45
C ASN A 88 10.18 1.17 10.29
N ASP A 89 10.74 1.75 9.25
CA ASP A 89 10.03 1.92 7.98
C ASP A 89 9.92 0.56 7.28
N LEU A 90 8.71 0.02 7.21
CA LEU A 90 8.43 -1.32 6.68
C LEU A 90 7.94 -1.22 5.23
N MET A 91 8.88 -1.27 4.27
CA MET A 91 8.60 -1.16 2.83
C MET A 91 8.04 -2.45 2.23
N GLY A 92 8.54 -3.61 2.65
CA GLY A 92 8.00 -4.93 2.30
C GLY A 92 7.43 -5.61 3.54
N PHE A 93 6.24 -6.23 3.39
CA PHE A 93 5.56 -6.90 4.49
C PHE A 93 4.68 -8.04 3.97
N THR A 94 4.79 -9.23 4.59
CA THR A 94 3.99 -10.40 4.21
C THR A 94 3.75 -11.33 5.38
N PRO A 95 2.57 -11.99 5.46
CA PRO A 95 2.35 -13.09 6.39
C PRO A 95 3.31 -14.26 6.14
N GLY A 96 3.71 -14.92 7.23
CA GLY A 96 4.48 -16.18 7.20
C GLY A 96 3.58 -17.42 7.31
N PRO A 97 4.20 -18.61 7.52
CA PRO A 97 3.48 -19.89 7.45
C PRO A 97 2.62 -20.20 8.69
N ALA A 98 2.67 -19.42 9.74
CA ALA A 98 1.88 -19.59 10.95
C ALA A 98 1.32 -18.26 11.42
N ASP A 99 0.22 -18.30 12.16
CA ASP A 99 -0.38 -17.10 12.74
C ASP A 99 0.64 -16.36 13.63
N GLY A 100 0.65 -15.03 13.54
CA GLY A 100 1.62 -14.17 14.23
C GLY A 100 3.05 -14.20 13.66
N VAL A 101 3.33 -15.00 12.63
CA VAL A 101 4.61 -14.97 11.90
C VAL A 101 4.50 -14.01 10.72
N PHE A 102 5.45 -13.08 10.64
CA PHE A 102 5.54 -12.11 9.55
C PHE A 102 6.98 -11.99 9.07
N TYR A 103 7.13 -11.65 7.80
CA TYR A 103 8.38 -11.18 7.22
C TYR A 103 8.24 -9.73 6.78
N ALA A 104 9.34 -8.98 6.94
CA ALA A 104 9.40 -7.58 6.55
C ALA A 104 10.79 -7.19 6.05
N SER A 105 10.86 -6.07 5.35
CA SER A 105 12.09 -5.40 4.94
C SER A 105 11.86 -3.89 4.94
N GLY A 106 12.94 -3.10 4.84
CA GLY A 106 12.86 -1.65 4.76
C GLY A 106 14.03 -0.96 5.45
N HIS A 107 13.75 0.11 6.18
CA HIS A 107 14.77 0.97 6.77
C HIS A 107 14.64 1.08 8.29
N PRO A 108 15.77 1.28 9.01
CA PRO A 108 15.73 1.51 10.46
C PRO A 108 15.06 2.85 10.79
N GLY A 109 14.31 2.86 11.87
CA GLY A 109 13.68 4.07 12.38
C GLY A 109 14.69 5.10 12.90
N PRO A 110 14.25 6.36 13.12
CA PRO A 110 15.12 7.41 13.62
C PRO A 110 15.82 7.03 14.94
N GLY A 111 17.14 7.21 14.99
CA GLY A 111 17.96 6.93 16.16
C GLY A 111 18.28 5.45 16.39
N SER A 112 17.96 4.58 15.46
CA SER A 112 18.32 3.16 15.49
C SER A 112 19.77 2.95 15.02
N ASP A 113 20.49 2.03 15.67
CA ASP A 113 21.83 1.58 15.28
C ASP A 113 21.79 0.36 14.34
N LEU A 114 20.60 -0.04 13.87
CA LEU A 114 20.44 -1.15 12.92
C LEU A 114 21.04 -0.82 11.55
N PRO A 115 21.54 -1.82 10.81
CA PRO A 115 22.01 -1.62 9.44
C PRO A 115 20.91 -1.06 8.53
N ASN A 116 21.30 -0.21 7.58
CA ASN A 116 20.42 0.35 6.57
C ASN A 116 20.90 -0.07 5.16
N PRO A 117 20.04 -0.76 4.36
CA PRO A 117 18.71 -1.27 4.68
C PRO A 117 18.69 -2.42 5.70
N LEU A 118 17.50 -2.71 6.24
CA LEU A 118 17.30 -3.73 7.29
C LEU A 118 17.51 -5.17 6.80
N GLY A 119 17.52 -5.40 5.48
CA GLY A 119 17.49 -6.75 4.91
C GLY A 119 16.16 -7.45 5.20
N LEU A 120 16.18 -8.77 5.33
CA LEU A 120 15.02 -9.55 5.71
C LEU A 120 14.90 -9.62 7.23
N LEU A 121 13.73 -9.23 7.73
CA LEU A 121 13.31 -9.36 9.11
C LEU A 121 12.25 -10.45 9.24
N ARG A 122 12.18 -11.10 10.42
CA ARG A 122 11.12 -12.03 10.79
C ARG A 122 10.59 -11.67 12.16
N SER A 123 9.27 -11.65 12.31
CA SER A 123 8.58 -11.67 13.59
C SER A 123 7.92 -13.03 13.80
N SER A 124 7.81 -13.46 15.07
CA SER A 124 7.06 -14.65 15.48
C SER A 124 6.09 -14.35 16.63
N ASP A 125 5.84 -13.08 16.89
CA ASP A 125 5.05 -12.60 18.04
C ASP A 125 4.04 -11.51 17.64
N GLY A 126 3.57 -11.55 16.39
CA GLY A 126 2.59 -10.58 15.89
C GLY A 126 3.18 -9.21 15.55
N GLY A 127 4.46 -9.15 15.19
CA GLY A 127 5.14 -7.90 14.82
C GLY A 127 5.65 -7.09 16.01
N LYS A 128 5.57 -7.61 17.24
CA LYS A 128 6.04 -6.90 18.45
C LYS A 128 7.55 -6.80 18.49
N THR A 129 8.24 -7.87 18.09
CA THR A 129 9.70 -7.90 17.95
C THR A 129 10.12 -8.48 16.61
N TRP A 130 11.30 -8.07 16.12
CA TRP A 130 11.84 -8.43 14.82
C TRP A 130 13.24 -9.00 14.96
N GLU A 131 13.44 -10.21 14.39
CA GLU A 131 14.74 -10.86 14.23
C GLU A 131 15.31 -10.50 12.85
N GLN A 132 16.58 -10.10 12.80
CA GLN A 132 17.31 -9.93 11.54
C GLN A 132 17.73 -11.31 11.01
N LEU A 133 17.20 -11.72 9.86
CA LEU A 133 17.54 -13.02 9.27
C LEU A 133 18.76 -12.94 8.36
N SER A 134 18.76 -12.03 7.37
CA SER A 134 19.83 -11.94 6.38
C SER A 134 19.80 -10.62 5.59
N ARG A 135 20.85 -10.34 4.87
CA ARG A 135 21.03 -9.25 3.91
C ARG A 135 20.93 -7.84 4.51
N GLN A 136 21.27 -7.72 5.79
CA GLN A 136 21.37 -6.42 6.47
C GLN A 136 22.44 -5.56 5.82
N GLY A 137 22.09 -4.30 5.52
CA GLY A 137 22.94 -3.35 4.81
C GLY A 137 23.10 -3.63 3.29
N GLU A 138 22.38 -4.64 2.76
CA GLU A 138 22.50 -5.06 1.35
C GLU A 138 21.19 -4.92 0.58
N SER A 139 20.05 -5.33 1.18
CA SER A 139 18.77 -5.43 0.47
C SER A 139 17.66 -4.67 1.17
N ASP A 140 16.90 -3.93 0.36
CA ASP A 140 15.61 -3.36 0.68
C ASP A 140 14.55 -4.02 -0.21
N PHE A 141 13.82 -4.98 0.35
CA PHE A 141 12.83 -5.75 -0.40
C PHE A 141 11.48 -5.02 -0.40
N HIS A 142 11.24 -4.22 -1.43
CA HIS A 142 9.95 -3.54 -1.62
C HIS A 142 8.83 -4.50 -2.02
N ALA A 143 9.12 -5.53 -2.79
CA ALA A 143 8.21 -6.60 -3.09
C ALA A 143 8.69 -7.88 -2.41
N LEU A 144 7.83 -8.49 -1.58
CA LEU A 144 8.15 -9.61 -0.71
C LEU A 144 6.91 -10.48 -0.51
N THR A 145 7.07 -11.80 -0.63
CA THR A 145 6.01 -12.74 -0.30
C THR A 145 6.56 -14.08 0.21
N ALA A 146 5.78 -14.74 1.07
CA ALA A 146 6.06 -16.08 1.53
C ALA A 146 5.28 -17.12 0.72
N THR A 147 5.89 -18.29 0.55
CA THR A 147 5.34 -19.47 -0.13
C THR A 147 5.59 -20.72 0.70
N GLN A 148 4.99 -21.84 0.33
CA GLN A 148 5.28 -23.13 0.94
C GLN A 148 6.78 -23.55 0.82
N ALA A 149 7.48 -23.07 -0.20
CA ALA A 149 8.88 -23.40 -0.44
C ALA A 149 9.87 -22.33 0.08
N GLY A 150 9.38 -21.29 0.75
CA GLY A 150 10.19 -20.20 1.29
C GLY A 150 9.74 -18.81 0.81
N ILE A 151 10.66 -17.92 0.59
CA ILE A 151 10.44 -16.50 0.36
C ILE A 151 10.82 -16.13 -1.07
N VAL A 152 10.00 -15.30 -1.71
CA VAL A 152 10.29 -14.63 -2.98
C VAL A 152 10.34 -13.12 -2.71
N ALA A 153 11.40 -12.46 -3.18
CA ALA A 153 11.64 -11.06 -2.89
C ALA A 153 12.32 -10.34 -4.05
N PHE A 154 12.19 -9.01 -4.09
CA PHE A 154 12.79 -8.15 -5.11
C PHE A 154 13.43 -6.91 -4.47
N ASP A 155 14.73 -6.71 -4.77
CA ASP A 155 15.57 -5.58 -4.35
C ASP A 155 16.28 -4.92 -5.56
N GLY A 156 15.61 -4.89 -6.71
CA GLY A 156 16.21 -4.60 -8.00
C GLY A 156 16.65 -5.87 -8.74
N VAL A 157 16.68 -7.00 -8.03
CA VAL A 157 16.91 -8.35 -8.57
C VAL A 157 15.92 -9.30 -7.93
N LEU A 158 15.29 -10.15 -8.75
CA LEU A 158 14.37 -11.16 -8.24
C LEU A 158 15.17 -12.29 -7.57
N ARG A 159 14.74 -12.66 -6.36
CA ARG A 159 15.42 -13.64 -5.51
C ARG A 159 14.44 -14.61 -4.89
N THR A 160 14.94 -15.83 -4.63
CA THR A 160 14.25 -16.84 -3.83
C THR A 160 15.14 -17.32 -2.68
N SER A 161 14.51 -17.68 -1.56
CA SER A 161 15.20 -18.24 -0.40
C SER A 161 14.32 -19.29 0.27
N PRO A 162 14.81 -20.52 0.52
CA PRO A 162 14.04 -21.54 1.21
C PRO A 162 13.90 -21.30 2.72
N ASP A 163 14.77 -20.50 3.31
CA ASP A 163 14.91 -20.34 4.75
C ASP A 163 15.05 -18.88 5.22
N GLY A 164 15.00 -17.92 4.28
CA GLY A 164 15.24 -16.49 4.54
C GLY A 164 16.71 -16.15 4.79
N LYS A 165 17.65 -17.09 4.63
CA LYS A 165 19.09 -16.92 4.89
C LYS A 165 19.94 -17.13 3.64
N ALA A 166 19.71 -18.24 2.94
CA ALA A 166 20.40 -18.55 1.69
C ALA A 166 19.56 -18.05 0.51
N TRP A 167 20.13 -17.24 -0.37
CA TRP A 167 19.45 -16.59 -1.48
C TRP A 167 19.99 -17.02 -2.83
N SER A 168 19.08 -17.28 -3.75
CA SER A 168 19.37 -17.51 -5.17
C SER A 168 18.80 -16.36 -6.01
N THR A 169 19.55 -15.90 -6.99
CA THR A 169 19.08 -14.93 -7.99
C THR A 169 18.28 -15.67 -9.05
N VAL A 170 17.14 -15.11 -9.44
CA VAL A 170 16.29 -15.61 -10.50
C VAL A 170 16.42 -14.70 -11.72
N ALA A 171 16.67 -15.29 -12.88
CA ALA A 171 16.67 -14.54 -14.13
C ALA A 171 15.22 -14.17 -14.49
N ALA A 172 14.95 -12.87 -14.58
CA ALA A 172 13.67 -12.34 -15.00
C ALA A 172 13.92 -11.11 -15.89
N ASP A 173 13.10 -10.94 -16.90
CA ASP A 173 13.12 -9.79 -17.83
C ASP A 173 12.09 -8.71 -17.45
N PHE A 174 11.54 -8.80 -16.25
CA PHE A 174 10.58 -7.87 -15.68
C PHE A 174 10.98 -7.45 -14.26
N ALA A 175 10.45 -6.31 -13.82
CA ALA A 175 10.53 -5.84 -12.44
C ALA A 175 9.12 -5.88 -11.82
N PRO A 176 8.89 -6.63 -10.74
CA PRO A 176 7.61 -6.64 -10.07
C PRO A 176 7.37 -5.32 -9.31
N ALA A 177 6.14 -4.79 -9.41
CA ALA A 177 5.66 -3.73 -8.53
C ALA A 177 5.23 -4.32 -7.18
N ALA A 178 4.58 -5.49 -7.19
CA ALA A 178 4.25 -6.26 -6.00
C ALA A 178 4.39 -7.75 -6.26
N LEU A 179 4.56 -8.51 -5.18
CA LEU A 179 4.56 -9.97 -5.17
C LEU A 179 3.44 -10.47 -4.25
N ALA A 180 2.64 -11.41 -4.73
CA ALA A 180 1.61 -12.08 -3.94
C ALA A 180 1.79 -13.59 -3.99
N GLY A 181 1.74 -14.24 -2.84
CA GLY A 181 1.80 -15.68 -2.65
C GLY A 181 0.96 -16.10 -1.44
N HIS A 182 0.90 -17.39 -1.20
CA HIS A 182 0.28 -17.99 -0.03
C HIS A 182 1.25 -18.95 0.64
N PRO A 183 1.38 -18.96 1.98
CA PRO A 183 2.31 -19.83 2.68
C PRO A 183 2.11 -21.34 2.42
N ASP A 184 0.91 -21.75 2.01
CA ASP A 184 0.59 -23.14 1.68
C ASP A 184 0.58 -23.41 0.16
N SER A 185 1.14 -22.51 -0.65
CA SER A 185 1.20 -22.64 -2.11
C SER A 185 2.59 -22.37 -2.65
N THR A 186 2.92 -22.95 -3.80
CA THR A 186 4.10 -22.58 -4.59
C THR A 186 3.78 -21.59 -5.71
N THR A 187 2.51 -21.18 -5.85
CA THR A 187 2.14 -20.18 -6.85
C THR A 187 2.44 -18.78 -6.32
N VAL A 188 3.08 -17.98 -7.17
CA VAL A 188 3.36 -16.56 -6.93
C VAL A 188 2.90 -15.74 -8.11
N LEU A 189 2.26 -14.63 -7.84
CA LEU A 189 1.90 -13.61 -8.82
C LEU A 189 2.82 -12.41 -8.63
N ALA A 190 3.41 -11.94 -9.70
CA ALA A 190 4.14 -10.67 -9.76
C ALA A 190 3.34 -9.70 -10.60
N THR A 191 2.94 -8.58 -10.03
CA THR A 191 2.24 -7.52 -10.75
C THR A 191 3.27 -6.64 -11.44
N THR A 192 3.02 -6.29 -12.68
CA THR A 192 3.87 -5.40 -13.48
C THR A 192 3.01 -4.40 -14.25
N GLN A 193 3.61 -3.35 -14.79
CA GLN A 193 2.90 -2.42 -15.66
C GLN A 193 2.32 -3.06 -16.94
N ASP A 194 2.88 -4.20 -17.35
CA ASP A 194 2.49 -4.92 -18.57
C ASP A 194 1.52 -6.08 -18.27
N GLY A 195 1.10 -6.25 -17.01
CA GLY A 195 0.22 -7.32 -16.54
C GLY A 195 0.87 -8.23 -15.52
N ILE A 196 0.31 -9.41 -15.34
CA ILE A 196 0.73 -10.39 -14.33
C ILE A 196 1.78 -11.32 -14.91
N GLN A 197 2.85 -11.54 -14.16
CA GLN A 197 3.75 -12.67 -14.32
C GLN A 197 3.40 -13.73 -13.27
N ARG A 198 3.23 -14.98 -13.67
CA ARG A 198 2.84 -16.08 -12.79
C ARG A 198 3.93 -17.13 -12.72
N SER A 199 4.27 -17.53 -11.51
CA SER A 199 5.13 -18.66 -11.18
C SER A 199 4.31 -19.76 -10.50
N THR A 200 4.63 -21.02 -10.75
CA THR A 200 4.05 -22.19 -10.05
C THR A 200 5.10 -22.99 -9.28
N ASP A 201 6.34 -22.50 -9.24
CA ASP A 201 7.50 -23.14 -8.63
C ASP A 201 8.23 -22.23 -7.64
N ALA A 202 7.43 -21.51 -6.82
CA ALA A 202 7.89 -20.59 -5.78
C ALA A 202 8.87 -19.53 -6.31
N GLY A 203 8.56 -18.95 -7.46
CA GLY A 203 9.32 -17.85 -8.04
C GLY A 203 10.56 -18.26 -8.81
N SER A 204 10.80 -19.57 -9.03
CA SER A 204 12.00 -20.05 -9.75
C SER A 204 11.90 -19.81 -11.26
N THR A 205 10.70 -19.96 -11.84
CA THR A 205 10.42 -19.64 -13.24
C THR A 205 9.11 -18.86 -13.37
N TRP A 206 9.00 -18.05 -14.41
CA TRP A 206 7.89 -17.13 -14.61
C TRP A 206 7.33 -17.19 -16.03
N LYS A 207 6.03 -16.97 -16.14
CA LYS A 207 5.33 -16.84 -17.42
C LYS A 207 4.39 -15.66 -17.38
N PRO A 208 4.34 -14.85 -18.43
CA PRO A 208 3.32 -13.80 -18.55
C PRO A 208 1.93 -14.44 -18.63
N LEU A 209 0.95 -13.78 -18.05
CA LEU A 209 -0.44 -14.16 -18.18
C LEU A 209 -1.01 -13.51 -19.43
N ASP A 210 -1.32 -14.33 -20.44
CA ASP A 210 -1.90 -13.85 -21.68
C ASP A 210 -3.33 -13.35 -21.47
N ASN A 211 -3.64 -12.12 -21.93
CA ASN A 211 -4.97 -11.51 -21.86
C ASN A 211 -5.56 -11.37 -20.44
N GLY A 212 -4.72 -11.33 -19.42
CA GLY A 212 -5.14 -11.05 -18.04
C GLY A 212 -5.36 -9.55 -17.80
N PRO A 213 -6.05 -9.19 -16.67
CA PRO A 213 -6.17 -7.80 -16.23
C PRO A 213 -4.80 -7.22 -15.82
N VAL A 214 -4.65 -5.91 -15.89
CA VAL A 214 -3.47 -5.21 -15.35
C VAL A 214 -3.69 -4.96 -13.86
N ILE A 215 -3.33 -5.93 -13.04
CA ILE A 215 -3.48 -5.88 -11.60
C ILE A 215 -2.35 -5.07 -10.98
N GLN A 216 -2.68 -4.09 -10.14
CA GLN A 216 -1.73 -3.33 -9.33
C GLN A 216 -1.42 -4.03 -8.01
N PHE A 217 -2.43 -4.48 -7.30
CA PHE A 217 -2.30 -5.22 -6.04
C PHE A 217 -2.99 -6.58 -6.15
N ALA A 218 -2.30 -7.62 -5.70
CA ALA A 218 -2.87 -8.96 -5.61
C ALA A 218 -2.71 -9.53 -4.20
N ALA A 219 -3.64 -10.37 -3.79
CA ALA A 219 -3.59 -11.14 -2.55
C ALA A 219 -4.21 -12.50 -2.73
N PHE A 220 -3.71 -13.51 -2.02
CA PHE A 220 -4.31 -14.83 -1.97
C PHE A 220 -5.20 -14.96 -0.74
N ALA A 221 -6.46 -15.34 -0.94
CA ALA A 221 -7.37 -15.72 0.13
C ALA A 221 -7.23 -17.19 0.53
N HIS A 222 -6.72 -18.01 -0.38
CA HIS A 222 -6.49 -19.45 -0.25
C HIS A 222 -5.45 -19.89 -1.32
N PRO A 223 -4.74 -21.01 -1.19
CA PRO A 223 -3.77 -21.46 -2.20
C PRO A 223 -4.24 -21.44 -3.67
N ALA A 224 -5.52 -21.63 -3.92
CA ALA A 224 -6.13 -21.57 -5.25
C ALA A 224 -6.96 -20.30 -5.52
N GLU A 225 -7.19 -19.46 -4.53
CA GLU A 225 -8.10 -18.30 -4.66
C GLU A 225 -7.31 -17.00 -4.52
N ALA A 226 -7.29 -16.19 -5.56
CA ALA A 226 -6.62 -14.90 -5.59
C ALA A 226 -7.60 -13.76 -5.86
N VAL A 227 -7.26 -12.59 -5.35
CA VAL A 227 -7.94 -11.32 -5.59
C VAL A 227 -6.94 -10.37 -6.22
N GLY A 228 -7.39 -9.58 -7.18
CA GLY A 228 -6.61 -8.55 -7.83
C GLY A 228 -7.36 -7.24 -7.87
N VAL A 229 -6.65 -6.13 -7.76
CA VAL A 229 -7.21 -4.78 -7.90
C VAL A 229 -6.41 -4.03 -8.95
N GLU A 230 -7.10 -3.52 -9.98
CA GLU A 230 -6.51 -2.68 -11.02
C GLU A 230 -6.23 -1.25 -10.50
N PRO A 231 -5.40 -0.47 -11.20
CA PRO A 231 -5.12 0.93 -10.83
C PRO A 231 -6.35 1.83 -10.73
N ASP A 232 -7.42 1.49 -11.44
CA ASP A 232 -8.67 2.24 -11.40
C ASP A 232 -9.64 1.78 -10.29
N GLY A 233 -9.24 0.79 -9.47
CA GLY A 233 -10.00 0.20 -8.39
C GLY A 233 -10.89 -0.97 -8.78
N THR A 234 -10.93 -1.39 -10.05
CA THR A 234 -11.68 -2.58 -10.48
C THR A 234 -11.14 -3.84 -9.79
N VAL A 235 -12.04 -4.61 -9.18
CA VAL A 235 -11.71 -5.81 -8.40
C VAL A 235 -11.95 -7.05 -9.23
N HIS A 236 -10.97 -7.94 -9.23
CA HIS A 236 -11.01 -9.24 -9.91
C HIS A 236 -10.85 -10.39 -8.93
N TYR A 237 -11.44 -11.52 -9.24
CA TYR A 237 -11.31 -12.77 -8.51
C TYR A 237 -10.85 -13.88 -9.45
N SER A 238 -9.96 -14.71 -8.94
CA SER A 238 -9.46 -15.93 -9.56
C SER A 238 -9.71 -17.13 -8.65
N ALA A 239 -10.23 -18.23 -9.19
CA ALA A 239 -10.44 -19.51 -8.49
C ALA A 239 -9.38 -20.55 -8.83
N ASP A 240 -8.38 -20.21 -9.63
CA ASP A 240 -7.33 -21.08 -10.19
C ASP A 240 -5.93 -20.52 -9.98
N ALA A 241 -5.72 -19.88 -8.82
CA ALA A 241 -4.44 -19.32 -8.42
C ALA A 241 -3.88 -18.30 -9.44
N GLY A 242 -4.74 -17.42 -9.95
CA GLY A 242 -4.36 -16.33 -10.83
C GLY A 242 -4.19 -16.72 -12.30
N GLU A 243 -4.67 -17.91 -12.74
CA GLU A 243 -4.62 -18.29 -14.15
C GLU A 243 -5.72 -17.63 -14.97
N THR A 244 -6.94 -17.58 -14.42
CA THR A 244 -8.05 -16.82 -15.03
C THR A 244 -8.69 -15.86 -14.03
N TRP A 245 -9.28 -14.79 -14.54
CA TRP A 245 -9.82 -13.71 -13.72
C TRP A 245 -11.24 -13.35 -14.12
N THR A 246 -12.06 -13.03 -13.11
CA THR A 246 -13.44 -12.55 -13.29
C THR A 246 -13.62 -11.25 -12.54
N GLU A 247 -14.08 -10.22 -13.23
CA GLU A 247 -14.44 -8.93 -12.62
C GLU A 247 -15.59 -9.10 -11.62
N LYS A 248 -15.49 -8.42 -10.47
CA LYS A 248 -16.47 -8.48 -9.37
C LYS A 248 -17.13 -7.13 -9.10
N GLY A 249 -16.37 -6.19 -8.59
CA GLY A 249 -16.85 -4.87 -8.22
C GLY A 249 -15.77 -3.82 -8.34
N ARG A 250 -15.91 -2.73 -7.58
CA ARG A 250 -14.97 -1.62 -7.67
C ARG A 250 -14.78 -0.95 -6.32
N ILE A 251 -13.53 -0.61 -6.00
CA ILE A 251 -13.15 0.27 -4.91
C ILE A 251 -13.09 1.70 -5.48
N ASN A 252 -13.90 2.61 -4.94
CA ASN A 252 -13.96 4.01 -5.39
C ASN A 252 -13.02 4.91 -4.55
N ALA A 253 -11.79 4.45 -4.32
CA ALA A 253 -10.74 5.16 -3.61
C ALA A 253 -9.38 4.68 -4.12
N ASP A 254 -8.34 5.47 -3.91
CA ASP A 254 -6.96 5.04 -4.19
C ASP A 254 -6.58 3.90 -3.24
N VAL A 255 -6.19 2.75 -3.82
CA VAL A 255 -5.79 1.58 -3.03
C VAL A 255 -4.28 1.64 -2.80
N MET A 256 -3.86 1.44 -1.56
CA MET A 256 -2.45 1.40 -1.16
C MET A 256 -1.94 -0.03 -0.94
N ALA A 257 -2.80 -0.91 -0.40
CA ALA A 257 -2.46 -2.32 -0.18
C ALA A 257 -3.74 -3.15 -0.09
N VAL A 258 -3.63 -4.47 -0.38
CA VAL A 258 -4.75 -5.41 -0.36
C VAL A 258 -4.35 -6.68 0.39
N ALA A 259 -5.25 -7.18 1.24
CA ALA A 259 -5.18 -8.51 1.84
C ALA A 259 -6.47 -9.27 1.61
N ALA A 260 -6.38 -10.59 1.60
CA ALA A 260 -7.56 -11.45 1.49
C ALA A 260 -7.38 -12.69 2.36
N ILE A 261 -8.49 -13.18 2.91
CA ILE A 261 -8.58 -14.47 3.58
C ILE A 261 -9.82 -15.20 3.10
N LYS A 262 -9.88 -16.51 3.32
CA LYS A 262 -11.10 -17.27 3.07
C LYS A 262 -12.12 -16.96 4.15
N GLY A 263 -13.28 -16.45 3.76
CA GLY A 263 -14.39 -16.18 4.67
C GLY A 263 -15.15 -17.45 5.07
N ASP A 264 -15.96 -17.36 6.13
CA ASP A 264 -16.76 -18.45 6.68
C ASP A 264 -17.80 -19.00 5.70
N ASP A 265 -18.25 -18.16 4.77
CA ASP A 265 -19.18 -18.53 3.72
C ASP A 265 -18.52 -19.13 2.46
N GLY A 266 -17.20 -19.33 2.52
CA GLY A 266 -16.39 -19.89 1.45
C GLY A 266 -15.99 -18.90 0.36
N ARG A 267 -16.46 -17.63 0.42
CA ARG A 267 -16.04 -16.55 -0.46
C ARG A 267 -14.82 -15.84 0.10
N PRO A 268 -13.97 -15.20 -0.71
CA PRO A 268 -12.90 -14.37 -0.17
C PRO A 268 -13.47 -13.14 0.56
N TRP A 269 -12.96 -12.89 1.75
CA TRP A 269 -13.06 -11.60 2.40
C TRP A 269 -11.83 -10.79 2.03
N ILE A 270 -12.02 -9.51 1.69
CA ILE A 270 -11.00 -8.67 1.08
C ILE A 270 -10.90 -7.37 1.86
N TRP A 271 -9.71 -7.04 2.32
CA TRP A 271 -9.41 -5.74 2.93
C TRP A 271 -8.54 -4.91 2.00
N ALA A 272 -8.83 -3.63 1.92
CA ALA A 272 -8.01 -2.67 1.22
C ALA A 272 -7.69 -1.47 2.13
N ALA A 273 -6.43 -1.08 2.18
CA ALA A 273 -6.01 0.16 2.78
C ALA A 273 -6.18 1.29 1.76
N THR A 274 -6.85 2.36 2.18
CA THR A 274 -7.09 3.57 1.38
C THR A 274 -6.70 4.81 2.18
N PRO A 275 -6.53 5.99 1.59
CA PRO A 275 -6.25 7.21 2.36
C PRO A 275 -7.30 7.55 3.43
N ASP A 276 -8.53 7.10 3.24
CA ASP A 276 -9.65 7.36 4.14
C ASP A 276 -9.83 6.30 5.23
N GLY A 277 -9.02 5.24 5.24
CA GLY A 277 -9.10 4.14 6.21
C GLY A 277 -9.05 2.76 5.56
N VAL A 278 -9.27 1.72 6.38
CA VAL A 278 -9.40 0.35 5.90
C VAL A 278 -10.84 0.07 5.53
N ILE A 279 -11.04 -0.51 4.35
CA ILE A 279 -12.35 -0.99 3.88
C ILE A 279 -12.33 -2.50 3.73
N VAL A 280 -13.51 -3.13 3.84
CA VAL A 280 -13.66 -4.58 3.75
C VAL A 280 -14.82 -4.96 2.84
N SER A 281 -14.62 -6.01 2.06
CA SER A 281 -15.67 -6.76 1.36
C SER A 281 -15.80 -8.14 1.97
N THR A 282 -17.01 -8.56 2.30
CA THR A 282 -17.33 -9.92 2.77
C THR A 282 -18.18 -10.69 1.77
N ASP A 283 -18.37 -10.16 0.57
CA ASP A 283 -19.20 -10.73 -0.50
C ASP A 283 -18.41 -11.12 -1.77
N GLY A 284 -17.09 -11.28 -1.61
CA GLY A 284 -16.21 -11.70 -2.70
C GLY A 284 -15.79 -10.56 -3.63
N GLY A 285 -15.73 -9.32 -3.13
CA GLY A 285 -15.26 -8.15 -3.88
C GLY A 285 -16.36 -7.41 -4.63
N VAL A 286 -17.65 -7.70 -4.36
CA VAL A 286 -18.76 -7.02 -5.04
C VAL A 286 -19.03 -5.65 -4.41
N THR A 287 -19.09 -5.59 -3.07
CA THR A 287 -19.28 -4.33 -2.34
C THR A 287 -18.23 -4.16 -1.25
N PHE A 288 -17.93 -2.90 -0.92
CA PHE A 288 -16.98 -2.53 0.13
C PHE A 288 -17.61 -1.56 1.12
N ARG A 289 -17.26 -1.70 2.40
CA ARG A 289 -17.67 -0.81 3.50
C ARG A 289 -16.48 -0.52 4.41
N PRO A 290 -16.48 0.54 5.23
CA PRO A 290 -15.46 0.72 6.27
C PRO A 290 -15.33 -0.54 7.15
N ALA A 291 -14.10 -0.90 7.49
CA ALA A 291 -13.84 -2.13 8.25
C ALA A 291 -14.28 -2.03 9.71
N ASP A 292 -14.34 -0.81 10.26
CA ASP A 292 -14.79 -0.47 11.61
C ASP A 292 -16.30 -0.19 11.73
N ALA A 293 -17.03 -0.25 10.61
CA ALA A 293 -18.50 -0.12 10.61
C ALA A 293 -19.15 -1.42 11.04
N GLU A 294 -19.80 -1.43 12.21
CA GLU A 294 -20.69 -2.50 12.68
C GLU A 294 -21.97 -2.64 11.83
#